data_7f9d3c4f9020d9075ba788d131006fc4
#
_entry.id   7f9d3c4f9020d9075ba788d131006fc4
#
_cell.length_a   1.000
_cell.length_b   1.000
_cell.length_c   1.000
_cell.angle_alpha   90.00
_cell.angle_beta   90.00
_cell.angle_gamma   90.00
#
_symmetry.space_group_name_H-M   'P 1'
#
loop_
_entity.id
_entity.type
_entity.pdbx_description
1 polymer ?
#
loop_
_entity_poly.entity_id
_entity_poly.type
_entity_poly.pdbx_seq_one_letter_code
_entity_poly.pdbx_strand_id
1 'polypeptide(L)'
;EQNRGNGYIWHTTGSGKTLTSFKASTLLKDNRNIAKCLFVVDRKDLDRQTREEFNKFQEGCVEENTNTETLVKRLVSEDYRDKVIVTTIQKLGLALDDDNKRSKEKKKKGELTYKERLAPLKDSRIAIIFDECHRSQFGENHKAIKNFFPKAQLFGFTGTPIFEENATYKQIDGTIGCYTTTKDIFEKELHAYTITHAIDDRNVLRFHIDYFKPENDRDASRTV
;
A
#
# COMPACT_ATOMS: atom_id res chain seq x y z
N GLU A 1 8.53 17.71 6.78
CA GLU A 1 7.86 18.97 6.35
C GLU A 1 8.29 19.42 4.96
N GLN A 2 9.55 19.21 4.59
CA GLN A 2 10.00 19.41 3.20
C GLN A 2 9.54 18.21 2.36
N ASN A 3 8.98 18.50 1.17
CA ASN A 3 8.70 17.45 0.20
C ASN A 3 10.03 16.92 -0.36
N ARG A 4 10.52 15.80 0.17
CA ARG A 4 11.77 15.16 -0.26
C ARG A 4 11.53 13.96 -1.20
N GLY A 5 10.36 13.86 -1.81
CA GLY A 5 9.96 12.78 -2.70
C GLY A 5 9.29 11.62 -1.96
N ASN A 6 9.29 10.47 -2.60
CA ASN A 6 8.71 9.22 -2.11
C ASN A 6 9.75 8.41 -1.32
N GLY A 7 9.33 7.34 -0.68
CA GLY A 7 10.25 6.44 0.01
C GLY A 7 9.62 5.13 0.44
N TYR A 8 10.45 4.13 0.75
CA TYR A 8 9.98 2.88 1.34
C TYR A 8 10.77 2.51 2.59
N ILE A 9 10.15 1.70 3.41
CA ILE A 9 10.68 1.18 4.66
C ILE A 9 10.66 -0.35 4.57
N TRP A 10 11.83 -0.93 4.70
CA TRP A 10 12.01 -2.38 4.70
C TRP A 10 12.05 -2.89 6.14
N HIS A 11 10.94 -3.42 6.59
CA HIS A 11 10.83 -4.03 7.91
C HIS A 11 10.42 -5.49 7.79
N THR A 12 11.16 -6.38 8.46
CA THR A 12 10.86 -7.82 8.46
C THR A 12 9.47 -8.11 9.04
N THR A 13 8.91 -9.24 8.69
CA THR A 13 7.63 -9.71 9.24
C THR A 13 7.74 -9.87 10.75
N GLY A 14 6.69 -9.50 11.49
CA GLY A 14 6.69 -9.56 12.96
C GLY A 14 7.32 -8.35 13.67
N SER A 15 7.94 -7.41 12.95
CA SER A 15 8.56 -6.20 13.52
C SER A 15 7.59 -5.08 13.93
N GLY A 16 6.28 -5.33 13.91
CA GLY A 16 5.26 -4.31 14.20
C GLY A 16 5.06 -3.30 13.05
N LYS A 17 5.41 -3.67 11.83
CA LYS A 17 5.36 -2.83 10.63
C LYS A 17 4.03 -2.10 10.43
N THR A 18 2.92 -2.83 10.49
CA THR A 18 1.57 -2.28 10.31
C THR A 18 1.23 -1.21 11.35
N LEU A 19 1.55 -1.46 12.62
CA LEU A 19 1.32 -0.47 13.69
C LEU A 19 2.22 0.75 13.53
N THR A 20 3.48 0.55 13.17
CA THR A 20 4.43 1.66 12.94
C THR A 20 3.99 2.53 11.78
N SER A 21 3.58 1.92 10.66
CA SER A 21 3.12 2.64 9.47
C SER A 21 1.81 3.39 9.73
N PHE A 22 0.89 2.77 10.48
CA PHE A 22 -0.35 3.44 10.88
C PHE A 22 -0.08 4.60 11.86
N LYS A 23 0.79 4.40 12.85
CA LYS A 23 1.20 5.48 13.75
C LYS A 23 1.83 6.65 12.99
N ALA A 24 2.66 6.37 11.98
CA ALA A 24 3.20 7.41 11.11
C ALA A 24 2.08 8.21 10.42
N SER A 25 1.02 7.53 9.93
CA SER A 25 -0.13 8.21 9.32
C SER A 25 -0.85 9.15 10.29
N THR A 26 -1.01 8.74 11.54
CA THR A 26 -1.66 9.59 12.56
C THR A 26 -0.82 10.81 12.93
N LEU A 27 0.51 10.70 12.93
CA LEU A 27 1.40 11.85 13.18
C LEU A 27 1.36 12.90 12.06
N LEU A 28 0.99 12.50 10.83
CA LEU A 28 0.80 13.42 9.72
C LEU A 28 -0.52 14.19 9.80
N LYS A 29 -1.44 13.79 10.66
CA LYS A 29 -2.76 14.40 10.82
C LYS A 29 -2.69 15.88 11.16
N ASP A 30 -1.75 16.27 12.01
CA ASP A 30 -1.59 17.66 12.46
C ASP A 30 -0.79 18.54 11.50
N ASN A 31 -0.23 17.95 10.45
CA ASN A 31 0.50 18.70 9.45
C ASN A 31 -0.46 19.48 8.54
N ARG A 32 -0.43 20.82 8.66
CA ARG A 32 -1.30 21.73 7.89
C ARG A 32 -1.06 21.70 6.38
N ASN A 33 0.14 21.28 5.96
CA ASN A 33 0.50 21.21 4.54
C ASN A 33 0.05 19.90 3.87
N ILE A 34 -0.52 18.96 4.62
CA ILE A 34 -1.05 17.70 4.11
C ILE A 34 -2.57 17.77 4.18
N ALA A 35 -3.24 17.70 3.04
CA ALA A 35 -4.70 17.72 2.97
C ALA A 35 -5.31 16.44 3.55
N LYS A 36 -4.77 15.29 3.14
CA LYS A 36 -5.22 13.95 3.57
C LYS A 36 -4.03 13.03 3.76
N CYS A 37 -4.17 12.09 4.69
CA CYS A 37 -3.28 10.95 4.84
C CYS A 37 -4.09 9.67 4.58
N LEU A 38 -3.75 8.92 3.55
CA LEU A 38 -4.40 7.67 3.20
C LEU A 38 -3.51 6.51 3.64
N PHE A 39 -4.05 5.63 4.46
CA PHE A 39 -3.41 4.38 4.81
C PHE A 39 -4.05 3.27 3.97
N VAL A 40 -3.29 2.76 3.02
CA VAL A 40 -3.77 1.82 2.00
C VAL A 40 -3.26 0.43 2.32
N VAL A 41 -4.19 -0.49 2.53
CA VAL A 41 -3.90 -1.90 2.81
C VAL A 41 -4.43 -2.80 1.68
N ASP A 42 -3.92 -4.03 1.61
CA ASP A 42 -4.58 -5.04 0.79
C ASP A 42 -5.89 -5.47 1.47
N ARG A 43 -6.87 -5.85 0.67
CA ARG A 43 -8.18 -6.31 1.15
C ARG A 43 -8.08 -7.49 2.11
N LYS A 44 -7.09 -8.36 1.91
CA LYS A 44 -6.86 -9.56 2.75
C LYS A 44 -6.34 -9.21 4.14
N ASP A 45 -5.61 -8.09 4.25
CA ASP A 45 -4.95 -7.69 5.49
C ASP A 45 -5.85 -6.79 6.37
N LEU A 46 -7.01 -6.36 5.85
CA LEU A 46 -7.99 -5.57 6.60
C LEU A 46 -9.03 -6.49 7.26
N ASP A 47 -8.58 -7.37 8.12
CA ASP A 47 -9.44 -8.22 8.94
C ASP A 47 -10.07 -7.45 10.12
N ARG A 48 -10.93 -8.15 10.90
CA ARG A 48 -11.60 -7.53 12.06
C ARG A 48 -10.59 -7.07 13.11
N GLN A 49 -9.58 -7.88 13.41
CA GLN A 49 -8.59 -7.57 14.44
C GLN A 49 -7.78 -6.34 14.08
N THR A 50 -7.30 -6.26 12.85
CA THR A 50 -6.55 -5.11 12.33
C THR A 50 -7.39 -3.83 12.38
N ARG A 51 -8.68 -3.91 12.03
CA ARG A 51 -9.61 -2.77 12.13
C ARG A 51 -9.81 -2.31 13.56
N GLU A 52 -10.00 -3.22 14.50
CA GLU A 52 -10.15 -2.91 15.92
C GLU A 52 -8.87 -2.22 16.46
N GLU A 53 -7.71 -2.69 16.06
CA GLU A 53 -6.45 -2.07 16.45
C GLU A 53 -6.29 -0.67 15.88
N PHE A 54 -6.61 -0.45 14.62
CA PHE A 54 -6.56 0.88 14.02
C PHE A 54 -7.52 1.85 14.71
N ASN A 55 -8.73 1.40 15.03
CA ASN A 55 -9.71 2.22 15.73
C ASN A 55 -9.31 2.56 17.17
N LYS A 56 -8.44 1.75 17.83
CA LYS A 56 -7.83 2.13 19.13
C LYS A 56 -6.90 3.33 19.02
N PHE A 57 -6.20 3.49 17.88
CA PHE A 57 -5.32 4.63 17.65
C PHE A 57 -6.07 5.88 17.17
N GLN A 58 -7.12 5.69 16.38
CA GLN A 58 -7.98 6.74 15.89
C GLN A 58 -9.38 6.20 15.66
N GLU A 59 -10.30 6.56 16.54
CA GLU A 59 -11.70 6.14 16.44
C GLU A 59 -12.33 6.54 15.09
N GLY A 60 -13.04 5.59 14.47
CA GLY A 60 -13.74 5.80 13.20
C GLY A 60 -12.82 5.96 11.97
N CYS A 61 -11.51 5.73 12.07
CA CYS A 61 -10.63 5.79 10.89
C CYS A 61 -10.90 4.64 9.92
N VAL A 62 -11.35 3.49 10.43
CA VAL A 62 -11.75 2.33 9.65
C VAL A 62 -13.22 2.01 9.91
N GLU A 63 -14.04 2.08 8.89
CA GLU A 63 -15.45 1.68 8.95
C GLU A 63 -15.65 0.25 8.45
N GLU A 64 -16.54 -0.51 9.10
CA GLU A 64 -16.80 -1.92 8.76
C GLU A 64 -17.36 -2.11 7.36
N ASN A 65 -18.23 -1.20 6.91
CA ASN A 65 -18.98 -1.28 5.65
C ASN A 65 -18.69 -0.13 4.69
N THR A 66 -17.44 0.30 4.57
CA THR A 66 -17.10 1.37 3.63
C THR A 66 -17.34 0.92 2.19
N ASN A 67 -18.40 1.44 1.59
CA ASN A 67 -18.55 1.40 0.15
C ASN A 67 -17.73 2.55 -0.48
N THR A 68 -17.56 2.52 -1.79
CA THR A 68 -16.82 3.57 -2.51
C THR A 68 -17.43 4.97 -2.32
N GLU A 69 -18.74 5.07 -2.17
CA GLU A 69 -19.46 6.33 -1.92
C GLU A 69 -19.03 6.97 -0.59
N THR A 70 -18.97 6.18 0.49
CA THR A 70 -18.53 6.65 1.81
C THR A 70 -17.06 7.08 1.78
N LEU A 71 -16.19 6.30 1.10
CA LEU A 71 -14.79 6.68 0.91
C LEU A 71 -14.67 8.04 0.23
N VAL A 72 -15.41 8.24 -0.88
CA VAL A 72 -15.38 9.51 -1.62
C VAL A 72 -15.91 10.68 -0.77
N LYS A 73 -16.98 10.49 0.00
CA LYS A 73 -17.49 11.51 0.94
C LYS A 73 -16.43 11.92 1.96
N ARG A 74 -15.75 10.96 2.57
CA ARG A 74 -14.68 11.22 3.55
C ARG A 74 -13.46 11.89 2.93
N LEU A 75 -13.10 11.52 1.70
CA LEU A 75 -11.97 12.13 0.99
C LEU A 75 -12.21 13.63 0.75
N VAL A 76 -13.42 14.04 0.37
CA VAL A 76 -13.75 15.45 0.12
C VAL A 76 -14.18 16.21 1.38
N SER A 77 -14.41 15.52 2.50
CA SER A 77 -14.78 16.12 3.78
C SER A 77 -13.63 16.99 4.31
N GLU A 78 -13.96 18.15 4.88
CA GLU A 78 -13.03 19.00 5.61
C GLU A 78 -12.95 18.67 7.11
N ASP A 79 -13.73 17.71 7.57
CA ASP A 79 -13.70 17.28 8.97
C ASP A 79 -12.31 16.75 9.34
N TYR A 80 -11.78 17.23 10.45
CA TYR A 80 -10.50 16.79 10.98
C TYR A 80 -10.44 15.29 11.25
N ARG A 81 -11.58 14.65 11.58
CA ARG A 81 -11.67 13.19 11.76
C ARG A 81 -11.36 12.43 10.47
N ASP A 82 -11.71 13.02 9.32
CA ASP A 82 -11.49 12.45 7.99
C ASP A 82 -10.12 12.81 7.39
N LYS A 83 -9.21 13.35 8.18
CA LYS A 83 -7.86 13.68 7.71
C LYS A 83 -6.98 12.44 7.54
N VAL A 84 -7.18 11.41 8.35
CA VAL A 84 -6.57 10.08 8.19
C VAL A 84 -7.67 9.08 7.84
N ILE A 85 -7.51 8.39 6.73
CA ILE A 85 -8.48 7.43 6.21
C ILE A 85 -7.77 6.13 5.89
N VAL A 86 -8.25 5.03 6.48
CA VAL A 86 -7.82 3.68 6.12
C VAL A 86 -8.72 3.16 5.01
N THR A 87 -8.13 2.66 3.95
CA THR A 87 -8.86 2.12 2.80
C THR A 87 -8.11 0.97 2.14
N THR A 88 -8.75 0.28 1.22
CA THR A 88 -8.07 -0.72 0.40
C THR A 88 -7.70 -0.14 -0.96
N ILE A 89 -6.63 -0.67 -1.57
CA ILE A 89 -6.20 -0.24 -2.91
C ILE A 89 -7.31 -0.45 -3.94
N GLN A 90 -8.11 -1.51 -3.81
CA GLN A 90 -9.22 -1.81 -4.72
C GLN A 90 -10.32 -0.75 -4.63
N LYS A 91 -10.70 -0.32 -3.42
CA LYS A 91 -11.73 0.72 -3.25
C LYS A 91 -11.27 2.06 -3.79
N LEU A 92 -9.99 2.40 -3.54
CA LEU A 92 -9.43 3.64 -4.07
C LEU A 92 -9.34 3.59 -5.60
N GLY A 93 -8.91 2.47 -6.18
CA GLY A 93 -8.93 2.25 -7.62
C GLY A 93 -10.32 2.39 -8.23
N LEU A 94 -11.35 1.78 -7.61
CA LEU A 94 -12.75 1.91 -8.06
C LEU A 94 -13.28 3.35 -7.99
N ALA A 95 -12.81 4.15 -7.03
CA ALA A 95 -13.18 5.57 -6.94
C ALA A 95 -12.58 6.41 -8.07
N LEU A 96 -11.45 5.97 -8.63
CA LEU A 96 -10.74 6.66 -9.70
C LEU A 96 -11.05 6.11 -11.11
N ASP A 97 -11.79 5.02 -11.18
CA ASP A 97 -12.17 4.37 -12.44
C ASP A 97 -13.52 4.91 -12.95
N ASP A 98 -13.48 5.62 -14.07
CA ASP A 98 -14.69 6.13 -14.73
C ASP A 98 -15.40 5.09 -15.61
N ASP A 99 -14.75 3.96 -15.91
CA ASP A 99 -15.28 2.91 -16.76
C ASP A 99 -16.05 1.84 -16.01
N ASN A 100 -16.01 1.86 -14.68
CA ASN A 100 -16.78 0.91 -13.87
C ASN A 100 -18.30 1.14 -14.01
N LYS A 101 -19.06 0.08 -13.74
CA LYS A 101 -20.53 0.07 -13.89
C LYS A 101 -21.22 1.20 -13.11
N ARG A 102 -20.77 1.49 -11.88
CA ARG A 102 -21.36 2.53 -11.03
C ARG A 102 -21.10 3.93 -11.58
N SER A 103 -19.91 4.23 -12.06
CA SER A 103 -19.58 5.50 -12.70
C SER A 103 -20.42 5.70 -13.97
N LYS A 104 -20.59 4.65 -14.80
CA LYS A 104 -21.43 4.70 -15.98
C LYS A 104 -22.91 4.93 -15.64
N GLU A 105 -23.42 4.31 -14.58
CA GLU A 105 -24.79 4.53 -14.11
C GLU A 105 -25.00 5.97 -13.63
N LYS A 106 -24.05 6.53 -12.88
CA LYS A 106 -24.08 7.94 -12.43
C LYS A 106 -24.09 8.91 -13.63
N LYS A 107 -23.22 8.70 -14.61
CA LYS A 107 -23.20 9.51 -15.84
C LYS A 107 -24.55 9.47 -16.59
N LYS A 108 -25.18 8.29 -16.68
CA LYS A 108 -26.50 8.16 -17.31
C LYS A 108 -27.59 8.93 -16.57
N LYS A 109 -27.47 9.09 -15.26
CA LYS A 109 -28.40 9.87 -14.41
C LYS A 109 -28.07 11.36 -14.36
N GLY A 110 -27.00 11.83 -15.03
CA GLY A 110 -26.52 13.20 -14.94
C GLY A 110 -25.86 13.55 -13.59
N GLU A 111 -25.46 12.53 -12.81
CA GLU A 111 -24.74 12.70 -11.54
C GLU A 111 -23.23 12.71 -11.78
N LEU A 112 -22.49 13.45 -10.94
CA LEU A 112 -21.04 13.43 -10.95
C LEU A 112 -20.51 12.04 -10.59
N THR A 113 -19.52 11.56 -11.34
CA THR A 113 -18.80 10.34 -10.99
C THR A 113 -17.97 10.51 -9.73
N TYR A 114 -17.48 9.40 -9.17
CA TYR A 114 -16.58 9.45 -8.02
C TYR A 114 -15.31 10.25 -8.31
N LYS A 115 -14.71 10.05 -9.47
CA LYS A 115 -13.51 10.71 -9.92
C LYS A 115 -13.70 12.21 -10.10
N GLU A 116 -14.82 12.63 -10.69
CA GLU A 116 -15.19 14.05 -10.83
C GLU A 116 -15.37 14.71 -9.47
N ARG A 117 -15.99 14.02 -8.51
CA ARG A 117 -16.13 14.53 -7.13
C ARG A 117 -14.80 14.68 -6.41
N LEU A 118 -13.81 13.84 -6.73
CA LEU A 118 -12.46 13.90 -6.17
C LEU A 118 -11.56 14.94 -6.87
N ALA A 119 -11.98 15.54 -7.98
CA ALA A 119 -11.18 16.48 -8.74
C ALA A 119 -10.58 17.63 -7.92
N PRO A 120 -11.27 18.21 -6.89
CA PRO A 120 -10.66 19.24 -6.04
C PRO A 120 -9.41 18.79 -5.28
N LEU A 121 -9.27 17.48 -5.01
CA LEU A 121 -8.11 16.93 -4.31
C LEU A 121 -6.93 16.61 -5.21
N LYS A 122 -7.10 16.65 -6.53
CA LYS A 122 -6.09 16.24 -7.50
C LYS A 122 -4.76 16.99 -7.31
N ASP A 123 -4.84 18.28 -7.04
CA ASP A 123 -3.69 19.14 -6.85
C ASP A 123 -3.29 19.34 -5.39
N SER A 124 -3.98 18.69 -4.47
CA SER A 124 -3.67 18.76 -3.05
C SER A 124 -2.48 17.88 -2.70
N ARG A 125 -1.73 18.28 -1.69
CA ARG A 125 -0.67 17.44 -1.13
C ARG A 125 -1.28 16.38 -0.24
N ILE A 126 -1.17 15.13 -0.67
CA ILE A 126 -1.69 13.96 0.02
C ILE A 126 -0.53 13.04 0.36
N ALA A 127 -0.49 12.48 1.56
CA ALA A 127 0.41 11.40 1.91
C ALA A 127 -0.33 10.07 1.75
N ILE A 128 0.25 9.12 1.02
CA ILE A 128 -0.33 7.80 0.81
C ILE A 128 0.67 6.76 1.32
N ILE A 129 0.29 6.03 2.36
CA ILE A 129 1.08 4.99 2.97
C ILE A 129 0.52 3.64 2.52
N PHE A 130 1.34 2.83 1.86
CA PHE A 130 1.00 1.47 1.43
C PHE A 130 1.60 0.47 2.40
N ASP A 131 0.74 -0.28 3.09
CA ASP A 131 1.20 -1.44 3.86
C ASP A 131 1.30 -2.66 2.94
N GLU A 132 2.29 -3.52 3.20
CA GLU A 132 2.66 -4.66 2.34
C GLU A 132 2.74 -4.25 0.84
N CYS A 133 3.47 -3.17 0.59
CA CYS A 133 3.46 -2.50 -0.71
C CYS A 133 3.92 -3.39 -1.88
N HIS A 134 4.68 -4.46 -1.62
CA HIS A 134 5.07 -5.45 -2.63
C HIS A 134 3.87 -6.13 -3.30
N ARG A 135 2.71 -6.23 -2.62
CA ARG A 135 1.48 -6.79 -3.17
C ARG A 135 0.70 -5.79 -4.03
N SER A 136 0.82 -4.50 -3.74
CA SER A 136 0.03 -3.44 -4.36
C SER A 136 0.76 -2.65 -5.44
N GLN A 137 2.10 -2.74 -5.47
CA GLN A 137 2.93 -1.84 -6.29
C GLN A 137 2.83 -2.07 -7.80
N PHE A 138 2.34 -3.22 -8.26
CA PHE A 138 2.32 -3.58 -9.68
C PHE A 138 0.96 -3.46 -10.35
N GLY A 139 -0.10 -3.15 -9.61
CA GLY A 139 -1.46 -3.16 -10.14
C GLY A 139 -1.82 -1.89 -10.90
N GLU A 140 -2.80 -2.01 -11.79
CA GLU A 140 -3.45 -0.89 -12.49
C GLU A 140 -3.95 0.17 -11.51
N ASN A 141 -4.46 -0.25 -10.35
CA ASN A 141 -4.94 0.65 -9.30
C ASN A 141 -3.84 1.58 -8.79
N HIS A 142 -2.61 1.08 -8.60
CA HIS A 142 -1.49 1.92 -8.17
C HIS A 142 -1.15 2.99 -9.21
N LYS A 143 -1.14 2.61 -10.49
CA LYS A 143 -0.92 3.56 -11.60
C LYS A 143 -2.01 4.61 -11.66
N ALA A 144 -3.28 4.20 -11.51
CA ALA A 144 -4.42 5.12 -11.48
C ALA A 144 -4.31 6.13 -10.32
N ILE A 145 -3.91 5.67 -9.13
CA ILE A 145 -3.70 6.52 -7.94
C ILE A 145 -2.59 7.55 -8.22
N LYS A 146 -1.44 7.11 -8.70
CA LYS A 146 -0.30 8.00 -9.00
C LYS A 146 -0.63 9.03 -10.07
N ASN A 147 -1.36 8.62 -11.11
CA ASN A 147 -1.78 9.52 -12.18
C ASN A 147 -2.82 10.54 -11.73
N PHE A 148 -3.72 10.14 -10.83
CA PHE A 148 -4.77 11.03 -10.35
C PHE A 148 -4.24 12.04 -9.31
N PHE A 149 -3.32 11.62 -8.43
CA PHE A 149 -2.73 12.46 -7.38
C PHE A 149 -1.25 12.76 -7.67
N PRO A 150 -0.93 13.60 -8.65
CA PRO A 150 0.46 13.83 -9.08
C PRO A 150 1.33 14.50 -8.02
N LYS A 151 0.72 15.19 -7.04
CA LYS A 151 1.42 15.83 -5.92
C LYS A 151 1.44 14.97 -4.65
N ALA A 152 0.92 13.74 -4.70
CA ALA A 152 0.96 12.84 -3.55
C ALA A 152 2.38 12.35 -3.28
N GLN A 153 2.71 12.22 -1.99
CA GLN A 153 3.89 11.52 -1.53
C GLN A 153 3.53 10.07 -1.21
N LEU A 154 4.26 9.13 -1.79
CA LEU A 154 4.02 7.70 -1.65
C LEU A 154 5.05 7.10 -0.71
N PHE A 155 4.58 6.41 0.32
CA PHE A 155 5.42 5.69 1.28
C PHE A 155 5.04 4.21 1.27
N GLY A 156 6.01 3.33 1.00
CA GLY A 156 5.82 1.89 1.01
C GLY A 156 6.38 1.25 2.27
N PHE A 157 5.62 0.36 2.91
CA PHE A 157 6.11 -0.53 3.94
C PHE A 157 6.08 -1.96 3.43
N THR A 158 7.17 -2.70 3.58
CA THR A 158 7.26 -4.08 3.11
C THR A 158 8.31 -4.88 3.89
N GLY A 159 8.04 -6.17 4.07
CA GLY A 159 9.04 -7.14 4.56
C GLY A 159 9.88 -7.75 3.45
N THR A 160 9.42 -7.64 2.20
CA THR A 160 10.02 -8.28 1.02
C THR A 160 10.11 -7.29 -0.15
N PRO A 161 11.03 -6.32 -0.09
CA PRO A 161 11.23 -5.41 -1.22
C PRO A 161 11.68 -6.19 -2.46
N ILE A 162 11.31 -5.69 -3.63
CA ILE A 162 11.77 -6.22 -4.91
C ILE A 162 12.98 -5.40 -5.34
N PHE A 163 14.13 -6.06 -5.34
CA PHE A 163 15.40 -5.52 -5.82
C PHE A 163 15.65 -5.95 -7.27
N GLU A 164 16.64 -5.36 -7.92
CA GLU A 164 17.02 -5.69 -9.30
C GLU A 164 17.39 -7.18 -9.44
N GLU A 165 18.05 -7.76 -8.43
CA GLU A 165 18.51 -9.15 -8.42
C GLU A 165 17.34 -10.16 -8.41
N ASN A 166 16.20 -9.79 -7.84
CA ASN A 166 15.01 -10.66 -7.75
C ASN A 166 13.82 -10.15 -8.58
N ALA A 167 14.04 -9.13 -9.42
CA ALA A 167 13.01 -8.57 -10.28
C ALA A 167 12.75 -9.41 -11.55
N THR A 168 13.68 -10.27 -11.94
CA THR A 168 13.54 -11.09 -13.15
C THR A 168 12.89 -12.43 -12.84
N TYR A 169 12.01 -12.87 -13.71
CA TYR A 169 11.38 -14.21 -13.64
C TYR A 169 11.26 -14.83 -15.02
N LYS A 170 11.30 -16.16 -15.06
CA LYS A 170 11.13 -16.90 -16.30
C LYS A 170 9.66 -17.32 -16.47
N GLN A 171 9.06 -16.96 -17.59
CA GLN A 171 7.70 -17.39 -17.93
C GLN A 171 7.68 -18.85 -18.41
N ILE A 172 6.49 -19.46 -18.44
CA ILE A 172 6.30 -20.86 -18.86
C ILE A 172 6.75 -21.07 -20.30
N ASP A 173 6.60 -20.06 -21.15
CA ASP A 173 7.03 -20.07 -22.56
C ASP A 173 8.54 -19.84 -22.76
N GLY A 174 9.28 -19.66 -21.67
CA GLY A 174 10.72 -19.43 -21.68
C GLY A 174 11.13 -17.96 -21.82
N THR A 175 10.19 -17.04 -21.98
CA THR A 175 10.49 -15.60 -22.01
C THR A 175 10.87 -15.09 -20.62
N ILE A 176 11.72 -14.05 -20.58
CA ILE A 176 12.14 -13.42 -19.32
C ILE A 176 11.23 -12.21 -19.09
N GLY A 177 10.46 -12.24 -18.01
CA GLY A 177 9.72 -11.09 -17.51
C GLY A 177 10.52 -10.33 -16.43
N CYS A 178 10.20 -9.06 -16.24
CA CYS A 178 10.80 -8.25 -15.19
C CYS A 178 9.72 -7.53 -14.40
N TYR A 179 9.79 -7.63 -13.06
CA TYR A 179 8.98 -6.82 -12.17
C TYR A 179 9.58 -5.43 -12.03
N THR A 180 8.75 -4.42 -11.86
CA THR A 180 9.19 -3.10 -11.43
C THR A 180 9.71 -3.20 -10.00
N THR A 181 10.90 -2.67 -9.73
CA THR A 181 11.49 -2.73 -8.40
C THR A 181 10.77 -1.82 -7.40
N THR A 182 10.94 -2.09 -6.11
CA THR A 182 10.39 -1.23 -5.06
C THR A 182 10.99 0.19 -5.15
N LYS A 183 12.25 0.30 -5.53
CA LYS A 183 12.93 1.58 -5.75
C LYS A 183 12.38 2.37 -6.92
N ASP A 184 11.99 1.72 -8.02
CA ASP A 184 11.39 2.41 -9.19
C ASP A 184 10.07 3.10 -8.83
N ILE A 185 9.35 2.57 -7.85
CA ILE A 185 8.04 3.09 -7.42
C ILE A 185 8.18 4.13 -6.32
N PHE A 186 9.00 3.84 -5.31
CA PHE A 186 9.13 4.63 -4.09
C PHE A 186 10.41 5.45 -4.01
N GLU A 187 11.26 5.43 -5.05
CA GLU A 187 12.49 6.20 -5.24
C GLU A 187 13.65 5.78 -4.31
N LYS A 188 13.46 5.79 -3.01
CA LYS A 188 14.56 5.54 -2.06
C LYS A 188 14.14 4.75 -0.84
N GLU A 189 15.07 3.98 -0.31
CA GLU A 189 14.96 3.38 1.01
C GLU A 189 15.16 4.46 2.08
N LEU A 190 14.21 4.52 3.01
CA LEU A 190 14.27 5.46 4.14
C LEU A 190 14.83 4.80 5.38
N HIS A 191 14.52 3.52 5.59
CA HIS A 191 14.94 2.74 6.74
C HIS A 191 14.86 1.25 6.43
N ALA A 192 15.81 0.48 6.96
CA ALA A 192 15.80 -0.97 6.90
C ALA A 192 15.92 -1.57 8.30
N TYR A 193 14.97 -2.44 8.67
CA TYR A 193 15.02 -3.32 9.82
C TYR A 193 14.85 -4.76 9.34
N THR A 194 15.97 -5.38 9.01
CA THR A 194 16.01 -6.71 8.40
C THR A 194 15.85 -7.82 9.43
N ILE A 195 15.71 -9.05 8.95
CA ILE A 195 15.64 -10.23 9.84
C ILE A 195 16.91 -10.38 10.68
N THR A 196 18.07 -9.97 10.17
CA THR A 196 19.34 -9.98 10.94
C THR A 196 19.24 -9.06 12.14
N HIS A 197 18.77 -7.82 11.94
CA HIS A 197 18.54 -6.89 13.06
C HIS A 197 17.55 -7.45 14.07
N ALA A 198 16.46 -8.07 13.60
CA ALA A 198 15.45 -8.66 14.48
C ALA A 198 15.96 -9.85 15.29
N ILE A 199 16.91 -10.64 14.75
CA ILE A 199 17.59 -11.72 15.46
C ILE A 199 18.55 -11.14 16.51
N ASP A 200 19.32 -10.13 16.17
CA ASP A 200 20.26 -9.47 17.06
C ASP A 200 19.53 -8.81 18.25
N ASP A 201 18.39 -8.20 18.00
CA ASP A 201 17.49 -7.62 18.99
C ASP A 201 16.68 -8.69 19.77
N ARG A 202 16.81 -9.97 19.44
CA ARG A 202 16.07 -11.10 20.05
C ARG A 202 14.55 -11.04 19.83
N ASN A 203 14.10 -10.32 18.83
CA ASN A 203 12.70 -10.26 18.41
C ASN A 203 12.30 -11.45 17.53
N VAL A 204 13.29 -12.11 16.92
CA VAL A 204 13.13 -13.31 16.09
C VAL A 204 14.16 -14.35 16.53
N LEU A 205 13.76 -15.61 16.59
CA LEU A 205 14.67 -16.70 16.90
C LEU A 205 15.67 -16.94 15.75
N ARG A 206 16.87 -17.32 16.10
CA ARG A 206 17.85 -17.78 15.11
C ARG A 206 17.33 -19.05 14.44
N PHE A 207 17.58 -19.17 13.15
CA PHE A 207 17.26 -20.35 12.36
C PHE A 207 18.50 -20.86 11.64
N HIS A 208 18.48 -22.13 11.30
CA HIS A 208 19.50 -22.78 10.47
C HIS A 208 18.82 -23.20 9.16
N ILE A 209 19.58 -23.16 8.07
CA ILE A 209 19.09 -23.59 6.76
C ILE A 209 19.86 -24.85 6.39
N ASP A 210 19.14 -25.96 6.34
CA ASP A 210 19.68 -27.23 5.85
C ASP A 210 19.33 -27.39 4.37
N TYR A 211 20.35 -27.60 3.56
CA TYR A 211 20.15 -27.88 2.14
C TYR A 211 20.12 -29.40 1.93
N PHE A 212 18.97 -29.91 1.54
CA PHE A 212 18.86 -31.31 1.12
C PHE A 212 19.17 -31.41 -0.37
N LYS A 213 20.21 -32.15 -0.74
CA LYS A 213 20.51 -32.54 -2.12
C LYS A 213 20.11 -33.98 -2.33
N PRO A 214 19.08 -34.28 -3.15
CA PRO A 214 18.70 -35.67 -3.41
C PRO A 214 19.86 -36.40 -4.11
N GLU A 215 20.12 -37.63 -3.69
CA GLU A 215 21.22 -38.46 -4.24
C GLU A 215 21.01 -38.86 -5.71
N ASN A 216 19.81 -38.71 -6.27
CA ASN A 216 19.50 -39.02 -7.67
C ASN A 216 19.12 -37.75 -8.44
N ASP A 217 20.05 -37.31 -9.29
CA ASP A 217 19.88 -36.18 -10.22
C ASP A 217 18.72 -36.34 -11.26
N ARG A 218 17.95 -37.44 -11.21
CA ARG A 218 16.85 -37.67 -12.17
C ARG A 218 15.55 -36.96 -11.83
N ASP A 219 15.41 -36.42 -10.63
CA ASP A 219 14.19 -35.75 -10.15
C ASP A 219 14.32 -34.22 -10.00
N ALA A 220 15.43 -33.62 -10.42
CA ALA A 220 15.66 -32.18 -10.33
C ALA A 220 14.71 -31.33 -11.24
N SER A 221 13.85 -31.94 -12.04
CA SER A 221 12.85 -31.27 -12.87
C SER A 221 11.47 -31.10 -12.23
N ARG A 222 11.30 -31.53 -10.98
CA ARG A 222 10.04 -31.41 -10.22
C ARG A 222 10.27 -30.66 -8.91
N THR A 223 10.67 -29.41 -8.99
CA THR A 223 10.57 -28.52 -7.85
C THR A 223 9.51 -27.49 -8.17
N VAL A 224 8.54 -27.46 -7.31
CA VAL A 224 7.33 -26.63 -7.22
C VAL A 224 7.65 -25.13 -7.28
#